data_c6afd7d07a490725e4fdaa74c8170f9b
#
_entry.id   c6afd7d07a490725e4fdaa74c8170f9b
#
_cell.length_a   1.000
_cell.length_b   1.000
_cell.length_c   1.000
_cell.angle_alpha   90.00
_cell.angle_beta   90.00
_cell.angle_gamma   90.00
#
_symmetry.space_group_name_H-M   'P 1'
#
loop_
_entity.id
_entity.type
_entity.pdbx_description
1 polymer ?
#
loop_
_entity_poly.entity_id
_entity_poly.type
_entity_poly.pdbx_seq_one_letter_code
_entity_poly.pdbx_strand_id
1 'polypeptide(L)'
;PEGIFRALEMSRIPVSLDPFLPRALDRRWEGEYSGDDLPRLRAASPDGAVISVRVAFTLARGPLGEIRWQAEIEGETDQVCQRCLQPMRWHFRLQPDIALIRPDDRPSALGEDAERLELGADGLLWPAAAVEDEILLALPLAPRHEQCSAGGHREFEPGEGDREAENPFAVLGQLRGKS
;
A
#
# COMPACT_ATOMS: atom_id res chain seq x y z
N PRO A 1 -36.02 4.04 -17.69
CA PRO A 1 -35.14 2.90 -17.72
C PRO A 1 -34.57 2.73 -16.35
N GLU A 2 -35.23 1.93 -15.54
CA GLU A 2 -34.86 1.61 -14.18
C GLU A 2 -33.67 0.67 -14.26
N GLY A 3 -32.50 1.15 -13.81
CA GLY A 3 -31.31 0.33 -13.65
C GLY A 3 -31.59 -0.76 -12.63
N ILE A 4 -31.58 -2.00 -13.09
CA ILE A 4 -31.63 -3.19 -12.26
C ILE A 4 -30.33 -3.21 -11.44
N PHE A 5 -30.33 -2.61 -10.27
CA PHE A 5 -29.35 -2.89 -9.23
C PHE A 5 -29.59 -4.33 -8.79
N ARG A 6 -28.94 -5.27 -9.45
CA ARG A 6 -28.85 -6.64 -8.95
C ARG A 6 -28.14 -6.53 -7.61
N ALA A 7 -28.86 -6.78 -6.53
CA ALA A 7 -28.25 -6.84 -5.18
C ALA A 7 -27.14 -7.88 -5.22
N LEU A 8 -25.89 -7.42 -5.12
CA LEU A 8 -24.73 -8.30 -5.04
C LEU A 8 -24.86 -9.13 -3.76
N GLU A 9 -24.73 -10.44 -3.90
CA GLU A 9 -24.77 -11.35 -2.75
C GLU A 9 -23.50 -11.10 -1.91
N MET A 10 -23.70 -10.58 -0.69
CA MET A 10 -22.61 -10.33 0.24
C MET A 10 -22.11 -11.65 0.81
N SER A 11 -20.83 -11.87 0.79
CA SER A 11 -20.19 -13.09 1.25
C SER A 11 -18.95 -12.76 2.09
N ARG A 12 -18.67 -13.64 3.05
CA ARG A 12 -17.42 -13.57 3.82
C ARG A 12 -16.22 -13.81 2.89
N ILE A 13 -15.12 -13.09 3.13
CA ILE A 13 -13.88 -13.24 2.37
C ILE A 13 -13.33 -14.66 2.55
N PRO A 14 -13.13 -15.42 1.47
CA PRO A 14 -12.47 -16.72 1.54
C PRO A 14 -10.96 -16.58 1.73
N VAL A 15 -10.30 -17.63 2.19
CA VAL A 15 -8.84 -17.68 2.30
C VAL A 15 -8.19 -17.53 0.93
N SER A 16 -8.74 -18.22 -0.08
CA SER A 16 -8.33 -18.13 -1.48
C SER A 16 -9.52 -18.39 -2.40
N LEU A 17 -9.46 -17.91 -3.62
CA LEU A 17 -10.47 -18.18 -4.64
C LEU A 17 -9.85 -18.17 -6.05
N ASP A 18 -10.44 -18.95 -6.95
CA ASP A 18 -10.15 -18.85 -8.38
C ASP A 18 -10.97 -17.68 -8.97
N PRO A 19 -10.32 -16.58 -9.38
CA PRO A 19 -11.02 -15.39 -9.84
C PRO A 19 -11.61 -15.55 -11.23
N PHE A 20 -11.22 -16.59 -11.99
CA PHE A 20 -11.68 -16.80 -13.36
C PHE A 20 -12.92 -17.68 -13.45
N LEU A 21 -13.39 -18.21 -12.34
CA LEU A 21 -14.64 -18.95 -12.32
C LEU A 21 -15.83 -18.00 -12.43
N PRO A 22 -16.84 -18.31 -13.29
CA PRO A 22 -18.02 -17.45 -13.48
C PRO A 22 -18.76 -17.14 -12.18
N ARG A 23 -18.77 -18.05 -11.22
CA ARG A 23 -19.40 -17.86 -9.88
C ARG A 23 -18.68 -16.84 -9.00
N ALA A 24 -17.43 -16.47 -9.32
CA ALA A 24 -16.67 -15.48 -8.62
C ALA A 24 -16.95 -14.05 -9.12
N LEU A 25 -17.53 -13.92 -10.32
CA LEU A 25 -17.84 -12.61 -10.89
C LEU A 25 -19.14 -12.05 -10.30
N ASP A 26 -19.23 -10.72 -10.27
CA ASP A 26 -20.41 -9.98 -9.79
C ASP A 26 -20.83 -10.32 -8.36
N ARG A 27 -19.89 -10.83 -7.56
CA ARG A 27 -20.07 -11.11 -6.15
C ARG A 27 -19.27 -10.11 -5.32
N ARG A 28 -19.83 -9.63 -4.21
CA ARG A 28 -19.15 -8.77 -3.25
C ARG A 28 -18.75 -9.59 -2.02
N TRP A 29 -17.49 -9.49 -1.63
CA TRP A 29 -16.97 -10.04 -0.39
C TRP A 29 -16.63 -8.91 0.56
N GLU A 30 -16.92 -9.13 1.83
CA GLU A 30 -16.61 -8.17 2.89
C GLU A 30 -16.05 -8.89 4.11
N GLY A 31 -15.16 -8.21 4.82
CA GLY A 31 -14.57 -8.76 6.04
C GLY A 31 -13.60 -7.79 6.69
N GLU A 32 -13.00 -8.27 7.77
CA GLU A 32 -12.00 -7.54 8.52
C GLU A 32 -10.75 -8.41 8.65
N TYR A 33 -9.59 -7.76 8.61
CA TYR A 33 -8.29 -8.35 8.86
C TYR A 33 -7.64 -7.66 10.06
N SER A 34 -6.95 -8.46 10.86
CA SER A 34 -6.09 -8.04 11.96
C SER A 34 -4.62 -8.21 11.59
N GLY A 35 -3.72 -7.84 12.49
CA GLY A 35 -2.30 -8.08 12.28
C GLY A 35 -1.92 -9.57 12.19
N ASP A 36 -2.75 -10.50 12.69
CA ASP A 36 -2.49 -11.94 12.57
C ASP A 36 -2.75 -12.44 11.14
N ASP A 37 -3.65 -11.75 10.44
CA ASP A 37 -4.00 -12.06 9.05
C ASP A 37 -3.02 -11.41 8.04
N LEU A 38 -2.27 -10.38 8.49
CA LEU A 38 -1.39 -9.52 7.69
C LEU A 38 0.05 -9.51 8.26
N PRO A 39 0.79 -10.62 8.15
CA PRO A 39 2.07 -10.81 8.83
C PRO A 39 3.19 -9.87 8.37
N ARG A 40 3.22 -9.49 7.08
CA ARG A 40 4.22 -8.55 6.54
C ARG A 40 3.94 -7.12 7.01
N LEU A 41 2.66 -6.71 7.05
CA LEU A 41 2.26 -5.41 7.59
C LEU A 41 2.59 -5.35 9.09
N ARG A 42 2.33 -6.44 9.83
CA ARG A 42 2.73 -6.55 11.23
C ARG A 42 4.24 -6.39 11.41
N ALA A 43 5.05 -7.04 10.56
CA ALA A 43 6.51 -6.92 10.60
C ALA A 43 7.02 -5.52 10.22
N ALA A 44 6.27 -4.77 9.40
CA ALA A 44 6.57 -3.39 9.02
C ALA A 44 6.07 -2.34 10.02
N SER A 45 5.29 -2.76 11.02
CA SER A 45 4.73 -1.90 12.06
C SER A 45 5.53 -2.01 13.36
N PRO A 46 5.48 -1.02 14.27
CA PRO A 46 6.11 -1.11 15.58
C PRO A 46 5.63 -2.31 16.40
N ASP A 47 6.46 -2.80 17.32
CA ASP A 47 6.08 -3.89 18.23
C ASP A 47 4.82 -3.53 19.01
N GLY A 48 3.86 -4.44 19.02
CA GLY A 48 2.57 -4.23 19.68
C GLY A 48 1.59 -3.31 18.94
N ALA A 49 1.89 -2.95 17.69
CA ALA A 49 1.02 -2.11 16.86
C ALA A 49 -0.39 -2.73 16.72
N VAL A 50 -1.39 -1.89 16.87
CA VAL A 50 -2.77 -2.26 16.56
C VAL A 50 -2.97 -2.11 15.06
N ILE A 51 -3.41 -3.19 14.42
CA ILE A 51 -3.73 -3.23 12.99
C ILE A 51 -5.20 -3.64 12.87
N SER A 52 -5.99 -2.77 12.24
CA SER A 52 -7.41 -3.01 11.96
C SER A 52 -7.70 -2.59 10.52
N VAL A 53 -8.16 -3.52 9.71
CA VAL A 53 -8.41 -3.31 8.28
C VAL A 53 -9.77 -3.85 7.91
N ARG A 54 -10.64 -3.01 7.37
CA ARG A 54 -11.89 -3.41 6.73
C ARG A 54 -11.69 -3.47 5.23
N VAL A 55 -12.23 -4.51 4.63
CA VAL A 55 -12.09 -4.77 3.20
C VAL A 55 -13.45 -5.14 2.61
N ALA A 56 -13.74 -4.54 1.48
CA ALA A 56 -14.79 -5.00 0.59
C ALA A 56 -14.22 -5.08 -0.83
N PHE A 57 -14.52 -6.15 -1.56
CA PHE A 57 -14.07 -6.27 -2.95
C PHE A 57 -15.06 -7.01 -3.85
N THR A 58 -14.91 -6.79 -5.14
CA THR A 58 -15.61 -7.48 -6.21
C THR A 58 -14.61 -7.93 -7.26
N LEU A 59 -15.00 -8.96 -8.03
CA LEU A 59 -14.32 -9.36 -9.25
C LEU A 59 -15.24 -9.01 -10.41
N ALA A 60 -14.75 -8.21 -11.34
CA ALA A 60 -15.49 -7.76 -12.49
C ALA A 60 -14.73 -8.03 -13.79
N ARG A 61 -15.44 -8.09 -14.90
CA ARG A 61 -14.81 -8.19 -16.22
C ARG A 61 -14.53 -6.80 -16.75
N GLY A 62 -13.28 -6.52 -17.06
CA GLY A 62 -12.85 -5.27 -17.67
C GLY A 62 -13.16 -5.18 -19.16
N PRO A 63 -12.89 -4.02 -19.77
CA PRO A 63 -13.25 -3.72 -21.15
C PRO A 63 -12.53 -4.58 -22.19
N LEU A 64 -11.36 -5.12 -21.86
CA LEU A 64 -10.58 -6.02 -22.73
C LEU A 64 -10.86 -7.50 -22.45
N GLY A 65 -11.82 -7.79 -21.55
CA GLY A 65 -12.18 -9.14 -21.14
C GLY A 65 -11.36 -9.69 -19.97
N GLU A 66 -10.39 -8.93 -19.48
CA GLU A 66 -9.61 -9.26 -18.30
C GLU A 66 -10.49 -9.32 -17.04
N ILE A 67 -10.05 -10.05 -16.03
CA ILE A 67 -10.68 -10.03 -14.72
C ILE A 67 -9.98 -8.98 -13.89
N ARG A 68 -10.75 -8.10 -13.26
CA ARG A 68 -10.27 -7.02 -12.39
C ARG A 68 -10.71 -7.26 -10.95
N TRP A 69 -9.79 -7.11 -10.05
CA TRP A 69 -10.03 -7.05 -8.62
C TRP A 69 -10.20 -5.59 -8.22
N GLN A 70 -11.41 -5.24 -7.82
CA GLN A 70 -11.77 -3.90 -7.38
C GLN A 70 -12.07 -3.95 -5.90
N ALA A 71 -11.32 -3.21 -5.09
CA ALA A 71 -11.46 -3.25 -3.64
C ALA A 71 -11.59 -1.86 -3.03
N GLU A 72 -12.22 -1.84 -1.86
CA GLU A 72 -12.23 -0.74 -0.91
C GLU A 72 -11.55 -1.25 0.35
N ILE A 73 -10.43 -0.64 0.73
CA ILE A 73 -9.61 -1.04 1.86
C ILE A 73 -9.50 0.17 2.78
N GLU A 74 -10.04 0.06 3.98
CA GLU A 74 -9.97 1.12 4.99
C GLU A 74 -9.39 0.56 6.27
N GLY A 75 -8.53 1.33 6.93
CA GLY A 75 -7.97 0.84 8.18
C GLY A 75 -7.03 1.82 8.85
N GLU A 76 -6.41 1.29 9.88
CA GLU A 76 -5.42 2.00 10.67
C GLU A 76 -4.32 1.07 11.15
N THR A 77 -3.13 1.62 11.28
CA THR A 77 -2.01 0.96 11.94
C THR A 77 -1.15 1.97 12.69
N ASP A 78 -0.53 1.54 13.78
CA ASP A 78 0.41 2.36 14.50
C ASP A 78 1.74 2.45 13.73
N GLN A 79 2.32 3.65 13.71
CA GLN A 79 3.60 3.96 13.08
C GLN A 79 4.47 4.79 14.03
N VAL A 80 5.74 5.00 13.71
CA VAL A 80 6.62 5.89 14.45
C VAL A 80 6.88 7.14 13.63
N CYS A 81 6.54 8.30 14.19
CA CYS A 81 6.83 9.58 13.56
C CYS A 81 8.34 9.75 13.37
N GLN A 82 8.79 9.93 12.13
CA GLN A 82 10.22 10.07 11.80
C GLN A 82 10.82 11.42 12.19
N ARG A 83 10.02 12.33 12.75
CA ARG A 83 10.48 13.63 13.22
C ARG A 83 10.68 13.66 14.74
N CYS A 84 9.72 13.15 15.51
CA CYS A 84 9.74 13.20 16.97
C CYS A 84 9.93 11.84 17.64
N LEU A 85 9.97 10.77 16.87
CA LEU A 85 10.11 9.38 17.29
C LEU A 85 9.03 8.90 18.28
N GLN A 86 7.88 9.61 18.30
CA GLN A 86 6.73 9.22 19.10
C GLN A 86 5.77 8.36 18.28
N PRO A 87 5.00 7.48 18.93
CA PRO A 87 3.96 6.71 18.26
C PRO A 87 2.94 7.65 17.60
N MET A 88 2.45 7.24 16.45
CA MET A 88 1.37 7.90 15.74
C MET A 88 0.47 6.87 15.09
N ARG A 89 -0.80 7.21 14.92
CA ARG A 89 -1.74 6.38 14.18
C ARG A 89 -1.81 6.85 12.74
N TRP A 90 -1.62 5.92 11.82
CA TRP A 90 -1.79 6.16 10.39
C TRP A 90 -3.11 5.53 9.94
N HIS A 91 -3.99 6.36 9.38
CA HIS A 91 -5.26 5.95 8.79
C HIS A 91 -5.10 5.94 7.28
N PHE A 92 -5.71 4.96 6.63
CA PHE A 92 -5.65 4.84 5.19
C PHE A 92 -7.00 4.43 4.58
N ARG A 93 -7.19 4.86 3.35
CA ARG A 93 -8.29 4.44 2.50
C ARG A 93 -7.75 4.26 1.09
N LEU A 94 -7.83 3.03 0.57
CA LEU A 94 -7.31 2.63 -0.72
C LEU A 94 -8.45 2.08 -1.57
N GLN A 95 -8.35 2.27 -2.87
CA GLN A 95 -9.34 1.81 -3.85
C GLN A 95 -8.63 1.21 -5.06
N PRO A 96 -7.90 0.08 -4.89
CA PRO A 96 -7.23 -0.56 -6.00
C PRO A 96 -8.23 -1.09 -7.03
N ASP A 97 -7.85 -0.98 -8.30
CA ASP A 97 -8.53 -1.57 -9.45
C ASP A 97 -7.51 -2.24 -10.36
N ILE A 98 -7.23 -3.51 -10.11
CA ILE A 98 -6.06 -4.25 -10.60
C ILE A 98 -6.49 -5.39 -11.51
N ALA A 99 -5.86 -5.50 -12.68
CA ALA A 99 -6.07 -6.62 -13.58
C ALA A 99 -5.37 -7.88 -13.06
N LEU A 100 -6.09 -8.99 -12.96
CA LEU A 100 -5.55 -10.27 -12.53
C LEU A 100 -5.03 -11.04 -13.75
N ILE A 101 -3.77 -11.48 -13.69
CA ILE A 101 -3.07 -12.17 -14.76
C ILE A 101 -2.73 -13.59 -14.30
N ARG A 102 -3.02 -14.59 -15.13
CA ARG A 102 -2.53 -15.97 -14.91
C ARG A 102 -1.05 -16.06 -15.22
N PRO A 103 -0.31 -16.97 -14.58
CA PRO A 103 1.13 -17.13 -14.80
C PRO A 103 1.49 -17.39 -16.28
N ASP A 104 0.60 -18.03 -17.04
CA ASP A 104 0.82 -18.39 -18.43
C ASP A 104 0.24 -17.39 -19.44
N ASP A 105 -0.52 -16.39 -18.97
CA ASP A 105 -1.14 -15.39 -19.84
C ASP A 105 -0.08 -14.36 -20.27
N ARG A 106 -0.02 -14.08 -21.57
CA ARG A 106 0.74 -12.95 -22.09
C ARG A 106 -0.15 -11.71 -22.06
N PRO A 107 0.17 -10.71 -21.24
CA PRO A 107 -0.67 -9.52 -21.07
C PRO A 107 -0.58 -8.54 -22.26
N SER A 108 -0.54 -9.05 -23.50
CA SER A 108 -0.33 -8.24 -24.70
C SER A 108 -1.46 -7.23 -25.02
N ALA A 109 -2.61 -7.37 -24.37
CA ALA A 109 -3.76 -6.48 -24.56
C ALA A 109 -3.83 -5.36 -23.52
N LEU A 110 -3.19 -5.52 -22.37
CA LEU A 110 -3.14 -4.49 -21.33
C LEU A 110 -1.97 -3.55 -21.61
N GLY A 111 -2.20 -2.24 -21.59
CA GLY A 111 -1.15 -1.23 -21.74
C GLY A 111 -0.02 -1.43 -20.71
N GLU A 112 1.17 -0.92 -21.01
CA GLU A 112 2.35 -1.05 -20.12
C GLU A 112 2.11 -0.43 -18.74
N ASP A 113 1.29 0.62 -18.66
CA ASP A 113 0.95 1.35 -17.44
C ASP A 113 -0.22 0.74 -16.65
N ALA A 114 -0.81 -0.37 -17.11
CA ALA A 114 -1.95 -0.98 -16.41
C ALA A 114 -1.48 -1.67 -15.12
N GLU A 115 -2.12 -1.33 -14.01
CA GLU A 115 -1.90 -2.04 -12.75
C GLU A 115 -2.34 -3.50 -12.90
N ARG A 116 -1.43 -4.41 -12.57
CA ARG A 116 -1.63 -5.84 -12.75
C ARG A 116 -1.08 -6.64 -11.58
N LEU A 117 -1.81 -7.67 -11.18
CA LEU A 117 -1.38 -8.66 -10.21
C LEU A 117 -1.24 -10.00 -10.93
N GLU A 118 -0.01 -10.49 -11.03
CA GLU A 118 0.28 -11.84 -11.52
C GLU A 118 0.00 -12.84 -10.40
N LEU A 119 -0.90 -13.76 -10.67
CA LEU A 119 -1.25 -14.81 -9.71
C LEU A 119 -0.13 -15.85 -9.61
N GLY A 120 -0.02 -16.50 -8.46
CA GLY A 120 0.91 -17.61 -8.26
C GLY A 120 0.63 -18.79 -9.19
N ALA A 121 1.53 -19.78 -9.19
CA ALA A 121 1.42 -20.98 -10.01
C ALA A 121 0.12 -21.78 -9.78
N ASP A 122 -0.55 -21.57 -8.65
CA ASP A 122 -1.86 -22.17 -8.32
C ASP A 122 -3.03 -21.45 -9.03
N GLY A 123 -2.78 -20.28 -9.63
CA GLY A 123 -3.80 -19.46 -10.29
C GLY A 123 -4.86 -18.88 -9.36
N LEU A 124 -4.63 -18.89 -8.05
CA LEU A 124 -5.57 -18.43 -7.05
C LEU A 124 -5.27 -16.99 -6.61
N LEU A 125 -6.33 -16.23 -6.38
CA LEU A 125 -6.26 -14.98 -5.64
C LEU A 125 -6.29 -15.30 -4.14
N TRP A 126 -5.34 -14.75 -3.39
CA TRP A 126 -5.26 -14.77 -1.94
C TRP A 126 -5.58 -13.38 -1.41
N PRO A 127 -6.86 -13.08 -1.05
CA PRO A 127 -7.28 -11.72 -0.75
C PRO A 127 -6.50 -11.05 0.36
N ALA A 128 -6.14 -11.77 1.43
CA ALA A 128 -5.35 -11.21 2.52
C ALA A 128 -3.96 -10.74 2.02
N ALA A 129 -3.30 -11.53 1.17
CA ALA A 129 -1.99 -11.19 0.61
C ALA A 129 -2.08 -9.98 -0.34
N ALA A 130 -3.12 -9.93 -1.20
CA ALA A 130 -3.33 -8.81 -2.10
C ALA A 130 -3.63 -7.50 -1.34
N VAL A 131 -4.48 -7.56 -0.31
CA VAL A 131 -4.77 -6.42 0.57
C VAL A 131 -3.51 -5.95 1.29
N GLU A 132 -2.70 -6.88 1.78
CA GLU A 132 -1.46 -6.58 2.48
C GLU A 132 -0.45 -5.88 1.56
N ASP A 133 -0.33 -6.32 0.29
CA ASP A 133 0.52 -5.68 -0.72
C ASP A 133 0.11 -4.22 -0.95
N GLU A 134 -1.18 -3.95 -1.13
CA GLU A 134 -1.69 -2.60 -1.34
C GLU A 134 -1.42 -1.68 -0.14
N ILE A 135 -1.61 -2.18 1.08
CA ILE A 135 -1.32 -1.40 2.28
C ILE A 135 0.18 -1.12 2.40
N LEU A 136 1.03 -2.11 2.13
CA LEU A 136 2.48 -1.95 2.19
C LEU A 136 3.00 -0.93 1.17
N LEU A 137 2.43 -0.92 -0.05
CA LEU A 137 2.76 0.06 -1.08
C LEU A 137 2.32 1.48 -0.70
N ALA A 138 1.24 1.61 0.05
CA ALA A 138 0.70 2.89 0.50
C ALA A 138 1.36 3.41 1.79
N LEU A 139 2.14 2.59 2.50
CA LEU A 139 2.83 3.01 3.73
C LEU A 139 3.73 4.24 3.45
N PRO A 140 3.60 5.31 4.24
CA PRO A 140 4.45 6.47 4.07
C PRO A 140 5.91 6.12 4.38
N LEU A 141 6.83 6.46 3.47
CA LEU A 141 8.28 6.26 3.67
C LEU A 141 8.83 7.00 4.90
N ALA A 142 8.23 8.12 5.26
CA ALA A 142 8.59 8.92 6.43
C ALA A 142 7.31 9.43 7.13
N PRO A 143 6.63 8.59 7.91
CA PRO A 143 5.42 8.98 8.63
C PRO A 143 5.71 10.13 9.59
N ARG A 144 4.80 11.13 9.64
CA ARG A 144 4.93 12.30 10.51
C ARG A 144 3.56 12.72 11.01
N HIS A 145 3.51 13.18 12.28
CA HIS A 145 2.33 13.86 12.77
C HIS A 145 2.08 15.12 11.94
N GLU A 146 0.82 15.44 11.67
CA GLU A 146 0.43 16.71 11.04
C GLU A 146 0.93 17.91 11.86
N GLN A 147 0.78 17.81 13.19
CA GLN A 147 1.28 18.79 14.15
C GLN A 147 2.30 18.12 15.07
N CYS A 148 3.56 18.13 14.65
CA CYS A 148 4.65 17.58 15.45
C CYS A 148 5.34 18.69 16.22
N SER A 149 5.16 18.73 17.53
CA SER A 149 5.75 19.72 18.42
C SER A 149 7.26 19.51 18.70
N ALA A 150 7.79 18.31 18.41
CA ALA A 150 9.20 18.03 18.55
C ALA A 150 9.97 18.47 17.31
N GLY A 151 10.55 19.61 17.38
CA GLY A 151 11.44 20.14 16.35
C GLY A 151 11.11 21.59 15.99
N GLY A 152 11.19 22.47 16.96
CA GLY A 152 11.76 23.77 16.65
C GLY A 152 13.04 23.50 15.87
N HIS A 153 13.21 24.13 14.69
CA HIS A 153 14.54 24.21 14.09
C HIS A 153 15.47 24.66 15.22
N ARG A 154 16.28 23.74 15.76
CA ARG A 154 17.52 24.17 16.35
C ARG A 154 18.29 24.70 15.16
N GLU A 155 18.24 25.98 14.91
CA GLU A 155 19.27 26.63 14.12
C GLU A 155 20.56 26.18 14.75
N PHE A 156 21.34 25.43 14.00
CA PHE A 156 22.70 25.13 14.40
C PHE A 156 23.42 26.47 14.37
N GLU A 157 23.58 27.09 15.53
CA GLU A 157 24.53 28.18 15.68
C GLU A 157 25.90 27.54 15.86
N PRO A 158 26.78 27.63 14.83
CA PRO A 158 28.12 27.10 14.94
C PRO A 158 28.83 27.85 16.12
N GLY A 159 29.24 27.09 17.09
CA GLY A 159 30.08 27.66 18.16
C GLY A 159 31.36 28.28 17.61
N GLU A 160 31.98 29.20 18.36
CA GLU A 160 33.21 29.86 17.92
C GLU A 160 34.33 28.87 17.55
N GLY A 161 34.34 27.65 18.15
CA GLY A 161 35.28 26.58 17.80
C GLY A 161 34.99 25.85 16.51
N ASP A 162 33.75 25.88 16.03
CA ASP A 162 33.37 25.21 14.76
C ASP A 162 33.74 26.03 13.51
N ARG A 163 34.06 27.30 13.69
CA ARG A 163 34.49 28.20 12.58
C ARG A 163 35.92 27.95 12.10
N GLU A 164 36.73 27.30 12.94
CA GLU A 164 38.12 26.96 12.59
C GLU A 164 38.28 25.52 12.08
N ALA A 165 37.23 24.70 12.14
CA ALA A 165 37.28 23.36 11.55
C ALA A 165 37.39 23.47 10.03
N GLU A 166 38.47 22.93 9.47
CA GLU A 166 38.64 22.85 8.01
C GLU A 166 37.40 22.15 7.42
N ASN A 167 36.73 22.87 6.53
CA ASN A 167 35.55 22.32 5.87
C ASN A 167 35.96 21.08 5.06
N PRO A 168 35.54 19.85 5.45
CA PRO A 168 35.95 18.62 4.75
C PRO A 168 35.55 18.61 3.26
N PHE A 169 34.63 19.50 2.86
CA PHE A 169 34.19 19.66 1.48
C PHE A 169 34.91 20.79 0.73
N ALA A 170 35.87 21.48 1.33
CA ALA A 170 36.62 22.55 0.67
C ALA A 170 37.32 22.06 -0.62
N VAL A 171 37.67 20.79 -0.68
CA VAL A 171 38.27 20.14 -1.87
C VAL A 171 37.34 20.17 -3.09
N LEU A 172 36.02 20.20 -2.88
CA LEU A 172 35.01 20.28 -3.96
C LEU A 172 35.03 21.64 -4.68
N GLY A 173 35.54 22.69 -4.03
CA GLY A 173 35.75 24.00 -4.65
C GLY A 173 36.70 23.95 -5.83
N GLN A 174 37.67 23.02 -5.82
CA GLN A 174 38.66 22.83 -6.92
C GLN A 174 38.04 22.18 -8.17
N LEU A 175 36.89 21.52 -8.05
CA LEU A 175 36.16 20.90 -9.15
C LEU A 175 35.35 21.92 -9.98
N ARG A 176 35.02 23.09 -9.40
CA ARG A 176 34.28 24.18 -10.07
C ARG A 176 35.10 24.99 -11.08
N GLY A 177 36.40 24.81 -11.13
CA GLY A 177 37.32 25.63 -11.91
C GLY A 177 37.80 25.02 -13.27
N LYS A 178 37.17 23.93 -13.73
CA LYS A 178 37.52 23.31 -15.04
C LYS A 178 36.26 23.23 -15.92
N SER A 179 35.89 24.37 -16.50
CA SER A 179 35.06 24.47 -17.71
C SER A 179 35.75 25.35 -18.68
#